data_c8934af1a87ae660eb867930f14cbc21
#
_entry.id   c8934af1a87ae660eb867930f14cbc21
#
_cell.length_a   1.000
_cell.length_b   1.000
_cell.length_c   1.000
_cell.angle_alpha   90.00
_cell.angle_beta   90.00
_cell.angle_gamma   90.00
#
_symmetry.space_group_name_H-M   'P 1'
#
loop_
_entity.id
_entity.type
_entity.pdbx_description
1 polymer ?
#
loop_
_entity_poly.entity_id
_entity_poly.type
_entity_poly.pdbx_seq_one_letter_code
_entity_poly.pdbx_strand_id
1 'polypeptide(L)'
;YIGMQWTPFARWKLSAYADVFRFPWLKYGVDAPSTGKEYMLQLDYTPSRNLSVYVRYKYKQRENITPYHQQRLRMQALYTISSSVSLRTSADGICYTEANEKSRGWMIAQSVGWKPVDVPVQTDFHIAGFHTDNYRTRISSYEKNILYAFNMPSFYGKGVRLALSFRWDIVKQLSVSAKLGYTYYADRDVVGTDLEEIEGNIKADIYTLLRWKF
;
A
#
# COMPACT_ATOMS: atom_id res chain seq x y z
N TYR A 1 -13.35 8.48 19.22
CA TYR A 1 -11.94 8.27 18.88
C TYR A 1 -11.04 8.70 20.03
N ILE A 2 -10.08 7.86 20.39
CA ILE A 2 -8.99 8.17 21.30
C ILE A 2 -7.69 7.70 20.66
N GLY A 3 -6.65 8.53 20.70
CA GLY A 3 -5.35 8.20 20.13
C GLY A 3 -4.23 8.66 21.07
N MET A 4 -3.14 7.90 21.05
CA MET A 4 -1.95 8.15 21.87
C MET A 4 -0.70 7.98 21.01
N GLN A 5 0.26 8.85 21.24
CA GLN A 5 1.63 8.70 20.76
C GLN A 5 2.58 8.87 21.94
N TRP A 6 3.50 7.92 22.10
CA TRP A 6 4.44 7.90 23.21
C TRP A 6 5.84 7.53 22.73
N THR A 7 6.84 8.22 23.26
CA THR A 7 8.25 8.00 22.94
C THR A 7 8.98 7.60 24.22
N PRO A 8 8.90 6.31 24.63
CA PRO A 8 9.44 5.84 25.91
C PRO A 8 10.96 5.96 26.00
N PHE A 9 11.64 5.76 24.88
CA PHE A 9 13.10 5.81 24.78
C PHE A 9 13.50 6.51 23.48
N ALA A 10 14.74 7.04 23.46
CA ALA A 10 15.31 7.53 22.22
C ALA A 10 15.24 6.43 21.14
N ARG A 11 14.82 6.78 19.92
CA ARG A 11 14.67 5.89 18.76
C ARG A 11 13.44 4.99 18.74
N TRP A 12 12.60 4.96 19.79
CA TRP A 12 11.37 4.20 19.85
C TRP A 12 10.16 5.11 19.91
N LYS A 13 9.17 4.87 19.09
CA LYS A 13 7.90 5.57 19.12
C LYS A 13 6.76 4.56 19.05
N LEU A 14 5.84 4.63 19.98
CA LEU A 14 4.61 3.86 20.03
C LEU A 14 3.45 4.78 19.65
N SER A 15 2.63 4.34 18.72
CA SER A 15 1.39 5.01 18.33
C SER A 15 0.24 4.03 18.43
N ALA A 16 -0.83 4.41 19.09
CA ALA A 16 -2.02 3.58 19.24
C ALA A 16 -3.28 4.42 19.09
N TYR A 17 -4.33 3.84 18.55
CA TYR A 17 -5.66 4.43 18.63
C TYR A 17 -6.76 3.36 18.77
N ALA A 18 -7.86 3.80 19.35
CA ALA A 18 -9.13 3.10 19.38
C ALA A 18 -10.21 4.02 18.81
N ASP A 19 -10.97 3.52 17.87
CA ASP A 19 -12.10 4.20 17.24
C ASP A 19 -13.35 3.33 17.33
N VAL A 20 -14.41 3.87 17.93
CA VAL A 20 -15.71 3.23 18.00
C VAL A 20 -16.70 4.18 17.37
N PHE A 21 -17.38 3.72 16.34
CA PHE A 21 -18.26 4.55 15.54
C PHE A 21 -19.62 3.88 15.31
N ARG A 22 -20.64 4.72 15.14
CA ARG A 22 -21.99 4.29 14.82
C ARG A 22 -22.47 5.06 13.59
N PHE A 23 -23.11 4.34 12.69
CA PHE A 23 -23.81 4.90 11.54
C PHE A 23 -25.31 4.81 11.82
N PRO A 24 -25.96 5.91 12.18
CA PRO A 24 -27.38 5.92 12.52
C PRO A 24 -28.29 5.75 11.29
N TRP A 25 -27.76 5.99 10.09
CA TRP A 25 -28.47 5.88 8.82
C TRP A 25 -28.09 4.61 8.08
N LEU A 26 -28.98 4.13 7.23
CA LEU A 26 -28.74 3.00 6.34
C LEU A 26 -27.58 3.29 5.39
N LYS A 27 -26.75 2.29 5.19
CA LYS A 27 -25.65 2.29 4.22
C LYS A 27 -25.87 1.18 3.21
N TYR A 28 -25.21 1.31 2.06
CA TYR A 28 -25.16 0.21 1.10
C TYR A 28 -24.70 -1.10 1.78
N GLY A 29 -25.47 -2.16 1.61
CA GLY A 29 -25.19 -3.47 2.21
C GLY A 29 -25.53 -3.59 3.71
N VAL A 30 -26.39 -2.70 4.27
CA VAL A 30 -26.82 -2.78 5.67
C VAL A 30 -28.28 -2.32 5.78
N ASP A 31 -29.13 -3.16 6.36
CA ASP A 31 -30.58 -2.91 6.48
C ASP A 31 -30.97 -2.21 7.80
N ALA A 32 -30.01 -1.94 8.67
CA ALA A 32 -30.22 -1.31 9.97
C ALA A 32 -29.04 -0.36 10.33
N PRO A 33 -29.19 0.56 11.31
CA PRO A 33 -28.07 1.29 11.88
C PRO A 33 -26.97 0.34 12.32
N SER A 34 -25.72 0.63 11.95
CA SER A 34 -24.60 -0.28 12.16
C SER A 34 -23.50 0.35 13.01
N THR A 35 -22.78 -0.47 13.74
CA THR A 35 -21.63 -0.07 14.55
C THR A 35 -20.33 -0.65 14.01
N GLY A 36 -19.21 -0.09 14.45
CA GLY A 36 -17.91 -0.60 14.14
C GLY A 36 -16.87 -0.20 15.17
N LYS A 37 -15.80 -0.98 15.20
CA LYS A 37 -14.64 -0.75 16.05
C LYS A 37 -13.37 -0.89 15.23
N GLU A 38 -12.40 -0.03 15.50
CA GLU A 38 -11.10 -0.09 14.87
C GLU A 38 -10.01 0.20 15.91
N TYR A 39 -9.01 -0.66 15.97
CA TYR A 39 -7.85 -0.52 16.85
C TYR A 39 -6.59 -0.58 16.01
N MET A 40 -5.62 0.25 16.35
CA MET A 40 -4.31 0.24 15.72
C MET A 40 -3.23 0.37 16.77
N LEU A 41 -2.17 -0.41 16.60
CA LEU A 41 -0.92 -0.32 17.34
C LEU A 41 0.22 -0.28 16.34
N GLN A 42 1.10 0.70 16.47
CA GLN A 42 2.31 0.81 15.65
C GLN A 42 3.51 1.07 16.54
N LEU A 43 4.55 0.31 16.31
CA LEU A 43 5.86 0.49 16.92
C LEU A 43 6.85 0.88 15.84
N ASP A 44 7.42 2.07 15.96
CA ASP A 44 8.50 2.59 15.11
C ASP A 44 9.83 2.47 15.85
N TYR A 45 10.85 2.01 15.16
CA TYR A 45 12.22 1.90 15.65
C TYR A 45 13.18 2.51 14.65
N THR A 46 13.97 3.50 15.10
CA THR A 46 14.93 4.23 14.25
C THR A 46 16.31 4.14 14.89
N PRO A 47 17.03 3.00 14.72
CA PRO A 47 18.33 2.76 15.35
C PRO A 47 19.39 3.74 14.86
N SER A 48 19.31 4.21 13.63
CA SER A 48 20.24 5.15 13.01
C SER A 48 19.50 6.13 12.10
N ARG A 49 20.22 7.15 11.61
CA ARG A 49 19.67 8.10 10.62
C ARG A 49 19.34 7.40 9.27
N ASN A 50 19.96 6.27 9.01
CA ASN A 50 19.86 5.55 7.74
C ASN A 50 18.86 4.39 7.77
N LEU A 51 18.39 3.98 8.96
CA LEU A 51 17.48 2.83 9.09
C LEU A 51 16.27 3.23 9.93
N SER A 52 15.09 3.00 9.38
CA SER A 52 13.81 3.12 10.06
C SER A 52 12.99 1.86 9.80
N VAL A 53 12.48 1.27 10.87
CA VAL A 53 11.64 0.07 10.81
C VAL A 53 10.35 0.34 11.57
N TYR A 54 9.22 -0.12 11.05
CA TYR A 54 8.00 -0.15 11.85
C TYR A 54 7.24 -1.46 11.69
N VAL A 55 6.50 -1.79 12.74
CA VAL A 55 5.50 -2.86 12.75
C VAL A 55 4.17 -2.24 13.14
N ARG A 56 3.13 -2.52 12.36
CA ARG A 56 1.77 -2.03 12.59
C ARG A 56 0.79 -3.19 12.59
N TYR A 57 0.03 -3.29 13.66
CA TYR A 57 -1.12 -4.16 13.75
C TYR A 57 -2.40 -3.33 13.74
N LYS A 58 -3.39 -3.76 12.97
CA LYS A 58 -4.69 -3.12 12.87
C LYS A 58 -5.79 -4.17 12.96
N TYR A 59 -6.73 -3.95 13.85
CA TYR A 59 -7.96 -4.72 13.98
C TYR A 59 -9.15 -3.85 13.61
N LYS A 60 -10.06 -4.38 12.82
CA LYS A 60 -11.29 -3.72 12.43
C LYS A 60 -12.44 -4.70 12.47
N GLN A 61 -13.53 -4.28 13.11
CA GLN A 61 -14.81 -5.00 13.13
C GLN A 61 -15.89 -4.05 12.61
N ARG A 62 -16.79 -4.57 11.81
CA ARG A 62 -17.98 -3.86 11.35
C ARG A 62 -19.19 -4.78 11.34
N GLU A 63 -20.33 -4.20 11.68
CA GLU A 63 -21.63 -4.77 11.45
C GLU A 63 -22.06 -4.43 10.03
N ASN A 64 -22.18 -5.45 9.20
CA ASN A 64 -22.85 -5.45 7.91
C ASN A 64 -24.02 -6.42 8.02
N ILE A 65 -24.71 -6.76 6.91
CA ILE A 65 -25.69 -7.86 6.86
C ILE A 65 -25.10 -9.09 7.57
N THR A 66 -23.83 -9.41 7.27
CA THR A 66 -23.03 -10.39 8.02
C THR A 66 -21.90 -9.64 8.71
N PRO A 67 -21.82 -9.70 10.06
CA PRO A 67 -20.72 -9.08 10.78
C PRO A 67 -19.37 -9.68 10.38
N TYR A 68 -18.38 -8.83 10.21
CA TYR A 68 -17.03 -9.25 9.88
C TYR A 68 -15.97 -8.60 10.76
N HIS A 69 -14.84 -9.27 10.86
CA HIS A 69 -13.62 -8.69 11.42
C HIS A 69 -12.41 -8.92 10.52
N GLN A 70 -11.53 -7.96 10.52
CA GLN A 70 -10.33 -7.95 9.72
C GLN A 70 -9.12 -7.61 10.59
N GLN A 71 -8.06 -8.38 10.45
CA GLN A 71 -6.77 -8.14 11.08
C GLN A 71 -5.74 -7.89 9.99
N ARG A 72 -4.91 -6.88 10.18
CA ARG A 72 -3.79 -6.58 9.29
C ARG A 72 -2.52 -6.41 10.09
N LEU A 73 -1.45 -7.03 9.62
CA LEU A 73 -0.10 -6.85 10.10
C LEU A 73 0.73 -6.29 8.95
N ARG A 74 1.42 -5.17 9.17
CA ARG A 74 2.38 -4.61 8.24
C ARG A 74 3.70 -4.40 8.92
N MET A 75 4.77 -4.84 8.28
CA MET A 75 6.14 -4.58 8.65
C MET A 75 6.81 -3.81 7.51
N GLN A 76 7.59 -2.79 7.81
CA GLN A 76 8.34 -2.05 6.80
C GLN A 76 9.70 -1.64 7.36
N ALA A 77 10.72 -1.79 6.53
CA ALA A 77 12.05 -1.26 6.74
C ALA A 77 12.40 -0.30 5.62
N LEU A 78 12.88 0.88 5.98
CA LEU A 78 13.46 1.87 5.07
C LEU A 78 14.94 1.99 5.40
N TYR A 79 15.80 1.71 4.44
CA TYR A 79 17.25 1.80 4.59
C TYR A 79 17.86 2.70 3.52
N THR A 80 18.54 3.74 3.94
CA THR A 80 19.28 4.66 3.07
C THR A 80 20.72 4.19 3.00
N ILE A 81 21.10 3.54 1.89
CA ILE A 81 22.45 2.99 1.67
C ILE A 81 23.45 4.13 1.50
N SER A 82 23.07 5.13 0.69
CA SER A 82 23.88 6.31 0.39
C SER A 82 22.99 7.53 0.17
N SER A 83 23.59 8.69 -0.06
CA SER A 83 22.85 9.90 -0.48
C SER A 83 22.01 9.70 -1.75
N SER A 84 22.38 8.71 -2.56
CA SER A 84 21.76 8.44 -3.85
C SER A 84 20.84 7.21 -3.88
N VAL A 85 20.96 6.28 -2.92
CA VAL A 85 20.28 4.98 -2.96
C VAL A 85 19.52 4.71 -1.68
N SER A 86 18.24 4.39 -1.81
CA SER A 86 17.37 3.97 -0.71
C SER A 86 16.65 2.66 -1.04
N LEU A 87 16.48 1.83 -0.02
CA LEU A 87 15.73 0.58 -0.10
C LEU A 87 14.51 0.68 0.80
N ARG A 88 13.39 0.16 0.33
CA ARG A 88 12.18 -0.05 1.15
C ARG A 88 11.72 -1.49 0.98
N THR A 89 11.73 -2.23 2.07
CA THR A 89 11.19 -3.58 2.14
C THR A 89 9.91 -3.55 2.95
N SER A 90 8.85 -4.19 2.49
CA SER A 90 7.61 -4.32 3.25
C SER A 90 7.04 -5.73 3.16
N ALA A 91 6.40 -6.15 4.25
CA ALA A 91 5.64 -7.38 4.34
C ALA A 91 4.28 -7.08 4.95
N ASP A 92 3.22 -7.50 4.29
CA ASP A 92 1.84 -7.30 4.67
C ASP A 92 1.13 -8.63 4.82
N GLY A 93 0.38 -8.80 5.90
CA GLY A 93 -0.51 -9.92 6.13
C GLY A 93 -1.90 -9.43 6.46
N ILE A 94 -2.92 -10.10 5.94
CA ILE A 94 -4.32 -9.82 6.20
C ILE A 94 -5.07 -11.11 6.51
N CYS A 95 -5.92 -11.07 7.52
CA CYS A 95 -6.88 -12.11 7.84
C CYS A 95 -8.27 -11.46 7.92
N TYR A 96 -9.22 -12.01 7.19
CA TYR A 96 -10.61 -11.57 7.14
C TYR A 96 -11.51 -12.73 7.54
N THR A 97 -12.46 -12.47 8.44
CA THR A 97 -13.43 -13.50 8.90
C THR A 97 -14.83 -12.91 8.83
N GLU A 98 -15.73 -13.64 8.16
CA GLU A 98 -17.14 -13.33 8.03
C GLU A 98 -17.94 -14.62 8.07
N ALA A 99 -19.02 -14.70 8.86
CA ALA A 99 -19.84 -15.91 8.99
C ALA A 99 -19.03 -17.20 9.26
N ASN A 100 -17.98 -17.13 10.09
CA ASN A 100 -17.02 -18.22 10.37
C ASN A 100 -16.12 -18.64 9.20
N GLU A 101 -16.27 -18.07 8.02
CA GLU A 101 -15.33 -18.26 6.91
C GLU A 101 -14.11 -17.35 7.08
N LYS A 102 -12.93 -17.95 6.97
CA LYS A 102 -11.66 -17.24 7.09
C LYS A 102 -10.98 -17.17 5.73
N SER A 103 -10.59 -15.95 5.36
CA SER A 103 -9.78 -15.68 4.17
C SER A 103 -8.49 -14.97 4.59
N ARG A 104 -7.41 -15.27 3.91
CA ARG A 104 -6.08 -14.74 4.22
C ARG A 104 -5.42 -14.16 2.98
N GLY A 105 -4.47 -13.31 3.20
CA GLY A 105 -3.62 -12.79 2.15
C GLY A 105 -2.28 -12.32 2.71
N TRP A 106 -1.28 -12.31 1.86
CA TRP A 106 0.03 -11.74 2.16
C TRP A 106 0.62 -11.06 0.92
N MET A 107 1.51 -10.12 1.16
CA MET A 107 2.30 -9.46 0.14
C MET A 107 3.68 -9.12 0.69
N ILE A 108 4.71 -9.38 -0.10
CA ILE A 108 6.08 -8.94 0.16
C ILE A 108 6.49 -8.03 -0.99
N ALA A 109 7.03 -6.87 -0.65
CA ALA A 109 7.44 -5.91 -1.65
C ALA A 109 8.81 -5.31 -1.33
N GLN A 110 9.57 -5.05 -2.39
CA GLN A 110 10.86 -4.37 -2.36
C GLN A 110 10.84 -3.20 -3.32
N SER A 111 11.26 -2.03 -2.85
CA SER A 111 11.50 -0.85 -3.70
C SER A 111 12.94 -0.41 -3.58
N VAL A 112 13.49 0.03 -4.69
CA VAL A 112 14.84 0.62 -4.80
C VAL A 112 14.68 2.00 -5.39
N GLY A 113 14.99 3.03 -4.61
CA GLY A 113 15.04 4.40 -5.06
C GLY A 113 16.46 4.80 -5.41
N TRP A 114 16.65 5.38 -6.58
CA TRP A 114 17.94 5.92 -7.04
C TRP A 114 17.77 7.39 -7.44
N LYS A 115 18.54 8.25 -6.78
CA LYS A 115 18.56 9.69 -7.03
C LYS A 115 20.01 10.18 -6.90
N PRO A 116 20.80 10.12 -7.98
CA PRO A 116 22.16 10.61 -7.97
C PRO A 116 22.22 12.13 -7.65
N VAL A 117 23.34 12.55 -7.06
CA VAL A 117 23.51 13.96 -6.63
C VAL A 117 23.75 14.86 -7.83
N ASP A 118 24.56 14.39 -8.80
CA ASP A 118 25.06 15.20 -9.90
C ASP A 118 24.20 15.18 -11.17
N VAL A 119 23.19 14.31 -11.21
CA VAL A 119 22.30 14.15 -12.37
C VAL A 119 20.86 14.44 -11.95
N PRO A 120 20.13 15.30 -12.70
CA PRO A 120 18.76 15.66 -12.36
C PRO A 120 17.74 14.57 -12.71
N VAL A 121 18.06 13.32 -12.35
CA VAL A 121 17.25 12.13 -12.62
C VAL A 121 16.88 11.46 -11.31
N GLN A 122 15.68 10.94 -11.23
CA GLN A 122 15.23 10.10 -10.14
C GLN A 122 14.48 8.89 -10.69
N THR A 123 14.84 7.71 -10.21
CA THR A 123 14.24 6.44 -10.61
C THR A 123 13.83 5.65 -9.36
N ASP A 124 12.68 5.01 -9.41
CA ASP A 124 12.25 4.08 -8.38
C ASP A 124 11.76 2.79 -9.06
N PHE A 125 12.37 1.69 -8.72
CA PHE A 125 11.95 0.35 -9.10
C PHE A 125 11.21 -0.31 -7.94
N HIS A 126 10.12 -0.98 -8.25
CA HIS A 126 9.30 -1.69 -7.27
C HIS A 126 8.94 -3.08 -7.79
N ILE A 127 9.08 -4.07 -6.92
CA ILE A 127 8.62 -5.44 -7.15
C ILE A 127 7.81 -5.89 -5.95
N ALA A 128 6.66 -6.54 -6.17
CA ALA A 128 5.85 -7.14 -5.13
C ALA A 128 5.31 -8.49 -5.58
N GLY A 129 5.46 -9.50 -4.71
CA GLY A 129 4.77 -10.78 -4.83
C GLY A 129 3.59 -10.82 -3.87
N PHE A 130 2.43 -11.28 -4.33
CA PHE A 130 1.21 -11.34 -3.53
C PHE A 130 0.43 -12.64 -3.71
N HIS A 131 -0.27 -13.02 -2.64
CA HIS A 131 -1.26 -14.08 -2.65
C HIS A 131 -2.39 -13.73 -1.69
N THR A 132 -3.63 -13.78 -2.17
CA THR A 132 -4.83 -13.57 -1.34
C THR A 132 -5.93 -14.53 -1.78
N ASP A 133 -6.71 -15.03 -0.83
CA ASP A 133 -7.76 -16.01 -1.10
C ASP A 133 -8.92 -15.42 -1.90
N ASN A 134 -9.25 -14.13 -1.68
CA ASN A 134 -10.36 -13.46 -2.36
C ASN A 134 -10.19 -11.92 -2.35
N TYR A 135 -11.13 -11.21 -2.98
CA TYR A 135 -11.14 -9.75 -3.08
C TYR A 135 -11.24 -9.04 -1.72
N ARG A 136 -11.83 -9.67 -0.67
CA ARG A 136 -11.94 -9.07 0.67
C ARG A 136 -10.60 -8.99 1.39
N THR A 137 -9.66 -9.84 0.99
CA THR A 137 -8.27 -9.88 1.49
C THR A 137 -7.28 -9.14 0.60
N ARG A 138 -7.76 -8.28 -0.33
CA ARG A 138 -6.87 -7.47 -1.18
C ARG A 138 -5.91 -6.61 -0.36
N ILE A 139 -4.69 -6.49 -0.85
CA ILE A 139 -3.62 -5.72 -0.22
C ILE A 139 -3.18 -4.60 -1.16
N SER A 140 -3.07 -3.40 -0.62
CA SER A 140 -2.60 -2.24 -1.38
C SER A 140 -1.09 -2.10 -1.24
N SER A 141 -0.41 -1.94 -2.37
CA SER A 141 1.03 -1.66 -2.42
C SER A 141 1.29 -0.17 -2.54
N TYR A 142 2.30 0.30 -1.80
CA TYR A 142 2.81 1.65 -1.99
C TYR A 142 3.89 1.63 -3.07
N GLU A 143 3.57 2.19 -4.20
CA GLU A 143 4.50 2.46 -5.30
C GLU A 143 4.71 3.97 -5.41
N LYS A 144 5.91 4.39 -5.80
CA LYS A 144 6.13 5.80 -6.09
C LYS A 144 5.38 6.19 -7.35
N ASN A 145 4.56 7.23 -7.24
CA ASN A 145 3.78 7.76 -8.33
C ASN A 145 4.44 9.01 -8.94
N ILE A 146 4.04 9.32 -10.16
CA ILE A 146 4.27 10.63 -10.74
C ILE A 146 3.38 11.67 -10.07
N LEU A 147 3.75 12.93 -10.15
CA LEU A 147 2.96 14.03 -9.59
C LEU A 147 1.53 14.02 -10.20
N TYR A 148 0.52 14.31 -9.39
CA TYR A 148 -0.91 14.29 -9.72
C TYR A 148 -1.53 12.91 -10.01
N ALA A 149 -0.77 11.83 -9.96
CA ALA A 149 -1.32 10.48 -9.99
C ALA A 149 -1.54 9.96 -8.56
N PHE A 150 -2.78 9.95 -8.09
CA PHE A 150 -3.16 9.51 -6.74
C PHE A 150 -3.63 8.04 -6.71
N ASN A 151 -2.94 7.20 -7.46
CA ASN A 151 -3.28 5.79 -7.53
C ASN A 151 -2.45 4.96 -6.54
N MET A 152 -3.13 4.22 -5.67
CA MET A 152 -2.54 3.19 -4.83
C MET A 152 -3.11 1.83 -5.29
N PRO A 153 -2.38 1.06 -6.09
CA PRO A 153 -2.88 -0.19 -6.61
C PRO A 153 -3.15 -1.20 -5.50
N SER A 154 -4.25 -1.93 -5.64
CA SER A 154 -4.66 -3.01 -4.75
C SER A 154 -4.69 -4.31 -5.52
N PHE A 155 -4.13 -5.36 -4.93
CA PHE A 155 -3.98 -6.67 -5.55
C PHE A 155 -4.75 -7.74 -4.80
N TYR A 156 -5.34 -8.68 -5.54
CA TYR A 156 -5.99 -9.88 -5.02
C TYR A 156 -5.73 -11.07 -5.95
N GLY A 157 -5.81 -12.29 -5.42
CA GLY A 157 -5.40 -13.50 -6.11
C GLY A 157 -3.90 -13.77 -5.96
N LYS A 158 -3.27 -14.39 -6.95
CA LYS A 158 -1.85 -14.71 -6.97
C LYS A 158 -1.15 -13.97 -8.08
N GLY A 159 -0.01 -13.36 -7.79
CA GLY A 159 0.72 -12.68 -8.85
C GLY A 159 1.95 -11.93 -8.40
N VAL A 160 2.53 -11.24 -9.37
CA VAL A 160 3.69 -10.38 -9.20
C VAL A 160 3.40 -9.02 -9.84
N ARG A 161 3.76 -7.97 -9.13
CA ARG A 161 3.72 -6.60 -9.62
C ARG A 161 5.13 -6.06 -9.79
N LEU A 162 5.38 -5.46 -10.95
CA LEU A 162 6.57 -4.65 -11.24
C LEU A 162 6.12 -3.22 -11.51
N ALA A 163 6.85 -2.25 -10.99
CA ALA A 163 6.64 -0.86 -11.35
C ALA A 163 7.97 -0.13 -11.44
N LEU A 164 8.09 0.74 -12.42
CA LEU A 164 9.23 1.60 -12.65
C LEU A 164 8.73 3.04 -12.77
N SER A 165 9.15 3.92 -11.88
CA SER A 165 8.92 5.34 -12.02
C SER A 165 10.21 6.07 -12.31
N PHE A 166 10.13 7.03 -13.22
CA PHE A 166 11.24 7.82 -13.70
C PHE A 166 10.85 9.29 -13.69
N ARG A 167 11.78 10.15 -13.29
CA ARG A 167 11.64 11.59 -13.38
C ARG A 167 12.97 12.20 -13.84
N TRP A 168 12.89 13.09 -14.80
CA TRP A 168 14.01 13.87 -15.31
C TRP A 168 13.67 15.35 -15.28
N ASP A 169 14.43 16.12 -14.52
CA ASP A 169 14.35 17.57 -14.47
C ASP A 169 15.33 18.14 -15.52
N ILE A 170 14.89 18.27 -16.80
CA ILE A 170 15.70 18.64 -17.95
C ILE A 170 16.34 20.02 -17.74
N VAL A 171 15.52 20.97 -17.32
CA VAL A 171 15.92 22.30 -16.86
C VAL A 171 15.08 22.69 -15.65
N LYS A 172 15.41 23.78 -14.96
CA LYS A 172 14.66 24.23 -13.76
C LYS A 172 13.15 24.40 -13.99
N GLN A 173 12.77 24.73 -15.23
CA GLN A 173 11.39 24.96 -15.62
C GLN A 173 10.70 23.72 -16.19
N LEU A 174 11.45 22.76 -16.77
CA LEU A 174 10.89 21.62 -17.50
C LEU A 174 11.27 20.31 -16.85
N SER A 175 10.27 19.52 -16.50
CA SER A 175 10.46 18.16 -16.02
C SER A 175 9.54 17.17 -16.74
N VAL A 176 10.07 16.00 -17.01
CA VAL A 176 9.35 14.85 -17.56
C VAL A 176 9.31 13.75 -16.50
N SER A 177 8.15 13.15 -16.34
CA SER A 177 7.99 11.98 -15.46
C SER A 177 7.21 10.89 -16.18
N ALA A 178 7.58 9.65 -15.94
CA ALA A 178 6.88 8.48 -16.45
C ALA A 178 6.79 7.41 -15.37
N LYS A 179 5.72 6.64 -15.39
CA LYS A 179 5.56 5.43 -14.58
C LYS A 179 5.04 4.31 -15.47
N LEU A 180 5.71 3.19 -15.40
CA LEU A 180 5.31 1.93 -16.03
C LEU A 180 4.94 0.96 -14.93
N GLY A 181 3.80 0.32 -15.05
CA GLY A 181 3.35 -0.73 -14.16
C GLY A 181 3.00 -1.99 -14.94
N TYR A 182 3.42 -3.15 -14.42
CA TYR A 182 3.17 -4.46 -15.00
C TYR A 182 2.74 -5.42 -13.90
N THR A 183 1.56 -6.00 -14.03
CA THR A 183 1.05 -6.99 -13.09
C THR A 183 0.78 -8.29 -13.84
N TYR A 184 1.37 -9.37 -13.36
CA TYR A 184 1.12 -10.72 -13.83
C TYR A 184 0.28 -11.45 -12.78
N TYR A 185 -0.81 -12.09 -13.20
CA TYR A 185 -1.67 -12.94 -12.37
C TYR A 185 -1.46 -14.40 -12.73
N ALA A 186 -1.19 -15.24 -11.74
CA ALA A 186 -0.95 -16.66 -11.93
C ALA A 186 -2.22 -17.53 -11.75
N ASP A 187 -3.34 -16.92 -11.37
CA ASP A 187 -4.57 -17.60 -10.96
C ASP A 187 -5.78 -17.27 -11.84
N ARG A 188 -5.57 -16.55 -12.96
CA ARG A 188 -6.67 -16.15 -13.86
C ARG A 188 -6.17 -15.88 -15.27
N ASP A 189 -7.08 -16.03 -16.23
CA ASP A 189 -6.85 -15.76 -17.65
C ASP A 189 -7.56 -14.47 -18.13
N VAL A 190 -8.28 -13.79 -17.23
CA VAL A 190 -8.97 -12.54 -17.49
C VAL A 190 -8.77 -11.59 -16.29
N VAL A 191 -8.44 -10.34 -16.56
CA VAL A 191 -8.21 -9.29 -15.56
C VAL A 191 -9.19 -8.14 -15.77
N GLY A 192 -9.82 -7.68 -14.68
CA GLY A 192 -10.86 -6.65 -14.75
C GLY A 192 -12.26 -7.23 -14.77
N THR A 193 -13.24 -6.38 -14.95
CA THR A 193 -14.67 -6.72 -15.04
C THR A 193 -15.37 -5.75 -15.99
N ASP A 194 -16.39 -6.22 -16.67
CA ASP A 194 -17.23 -5.44 -17.59
C ASP A 194 -16.41 -4.75 -18.70
N LEU A 195 -16.58 -3.45 -18.87
CA LEU A 195 -15.90 -2.65 -19.89
C LEU A 195 -14.39 -2.48 -19.69
N GLU A 196 -13.87 -2.85 -18.50
CA GLU A 196 -12.43 -2.82 -18.18
C GLU A 196 -11.80 -4.23 -18.24
N GLU A 197 -12.50 -5.19 -18.83
CA GLU A 197 -12.03 -6.56 -18.97
C GLU A 197 -10.88 -6.63 -19.98
N ILE A 198 -9.81 -7.32 -19.59
CA ILE A 198 -8.61 -7.56 -20.40
C ILE A 198 -8.47 -9.06 -20.54
N GLU A 199 -8.54 -9.56 -21.76
CA GLU A 199 -8.20 -10.95 -22.08
C GLU A 199 -6.73 -11.21 -21.78
N GLY A 200 -6.46 -12.26 -21.00
CA GLY A 200 -5.12 -12.60 -20.52
C GLY A 200 -4.90 -12.30 -19.05
N ASN A 201 -3.74 -12.69 -18.57
CA ASN A 201 -3.33 -12.63 -17.15
C ASN A 201 -2.39 -11.47 -16.82
N ILE A 202 -2.27 -10.51 -17.75
CA ILE A 202 -1.35 -9.37 -17.63
C ILE A 202 -2.14 -8.06 -17.65
N LYS A 203 -1.83 -7.19 -16.69
CA LYS A 203 -2.30 -5.80 -16.69
C LYS A 203 -1.10 -4.86 -16.73
N ALA A 204 -1.01 -4.03 -17.77
CA ALA A 204 -0.02 -2.97 -17.88
C ALA A 204 -0.68 -1.60 -17.69
N ASP A 205 0.00 -0.69 -17.04
CA ASP A 205 -0.40 0.70 -16.86
C ASP A 205 0.77 1.63 -17.15
N ILE A 206 0.52 2.71 -17.87
CA ILE A 206 1.51 3.71 -18.26
C ILE A 206 0.96 5.09 -17.91
N TYR A 207 1.75 5.85 -17.18
CA TYR A 207 1.45 7.25 -16.85
C TYR A 207 2.62 8.12 -17.32
N THR A 208 2.33 9.25 -17.94
CA THR A 208 3.34 10.24 -18.35
C THR A 208 2.91 11.63 -17.93
N LEU A 209 3.85 12.46 -17.57
CA LEU A 209 3.63 13.83 -17.17
C LEU A 209 4.75 14.74 -17.70
N LEU A 210 4.39 15.72 -18.48
CA LEU A 210 5.23 16.84 -18.83
C LEU A 210 4.83 18.05 -17.97
N ARG A 211 5.77 18.64 -17.26
CA ARG A 211 5.51 19.79 -16.40
C ARG A 211 6.39 20.96 -16.80
N TRP A 212 5.76 22.05 -17.15
CA TRP A 212 6.40 23.34 -17.40
C TRP A 212 6.04 24.34 -16.30
N LYS A 213 7.05 25.04 -15.76
CA LYS A 213 6.89 26.13 -14.79
C LYS A 213 7.35 27.43 -15.45
N PHE A 214 6.53 28.44 -15.46
CA PHE A 214 6.86 29.82 -15.91
C PHE A 214 6.94 30.76 -14.73
#